data_ffe1dddd1e2262a53741e569ad1aad27
#
_entry.id   ffe1dddd1e2262a53741e569ad1aad27
#
_cell.length_a   1.000
_cell.length_b   1.000
_cell.length_c   1.000
_cell.angle_alpha   90.00
_cell.angle_beta   90.00
_cell.angle_gamma   90.00
#
_symmetry.space_group_name_H-M   'P 1'
#
loop_
_entity.id
_entity.type
_entity.pdbx_description
1 polymer ?
#
loop_
_entity_poly.entity_id
_entity_poly.type
_entity_poly.pdbx_seq_one_letter_code
_entity_poly.pdbx_strand_id
1 'polypeptide(L)'
;MTIEISRLKPNSPELKICAAWRYEAFLKSYGYSLLESSAQLAKLATQPDDCETAVIALVDGRLAGICLLVLREFEPMHDISPWLASLYVAPEYRKRGVAPKLVAAIEDQARKHSVTRLYL
;
A
#
# COMPACT_ATOMS: atom_id res chain seq x y z
N MET A 1 18.59 3.53 -13.21
CA MET A 1 17.23 3.62 -12.64
C MET A 1 17.31 3.59 -11.12
N THR A 2 16.74 4.59 -10.48
CA THR A 2 16.75 4.70 -9.03
C THR A 2 15.35 4.42 -8.50
N ILE A 3 15.23 3.44 -7.61
CA ILE A 3 13.96 3.09 -6.95
C ILE A 3 14.04 3.53 -5.51
N GLU A 4 13.14 4.41 -5.11
CA GLU A 4 13.03 4.87 -3.73
C GLU A 4 11.71 4.40 -3.13
N ILE A 5 11.76 3.92 -1.89
CA ILE A 5 10.55 3.54 -1.15
C ILE A 5 10.37 4.54 -0.01
N SER A 6 9.18 5.09 0.09
CA SER A 6 8.86 6.02 1.18
C SER A 6 7.41 5.83 1.61
N ARG A 7 7.07 6.46 2.74
CA ARG A 7 5.69 6.39 3.22
C ARG A 7 4.82 7.35 2.41
N LEU A 8 3.59 6.93 2.18
CA LEU A 8 2.59 7.80 1.56
C LEU A 8 2.25 8.92 2.55
N LYS A 9 2.34 10.15 2.08
CA LYS A 9 2.06 11.32 2.91
C LYS A 9 0.63 11.81 2.72
N PRO A 10 -0.02 12.28 3.80
CA PRO A 10 -1.35 12.86 3.67
C PRO A 10 -1.29 14.13 2.81
N ASN A 11 -2.38 14.39 2.09
CA ASN A 11 -2.52 15.57 1.25
C ASN A 11 -1.48 15.68 0.13
N SER A 12 -0.86 14.55 -0.23
CA SER A 12 0.10 14.54 -1.32
C SER A 12 -0.61 14.25 -2.65
N PRO A 13 -0.02 14.70 -3.78
CA PRO A 13 -0.58 14.34 -5.10
C PRO A 13 -0.60 12.83 -5.32
N GLU A 14 0.37 12.11 -4.76
CA GLU A 14 0.46 10.67 -4.88
C GLU A 14 -0.74 9.96 -4.26
N LEU A 15 -1.34 10.53 -3.23
CA LEU A 15 -2.48 9.90 -2.57
C LEU A 15 -3.65 9.71 -3.52
N LYS A 16 -3.96 10.72 -4.32
CA LYS A 16 -5.06 10.63 -5.29
C LYS A 16 -4.80 9.58 -6.35
N ILE A 17 -3.58 9.51 -6.83
CA ILE A 17 -3.19 8.54 -7.85
C ILE A 17 -3.27 7.12 -7.28
N CYS A 18 -2.73 6.93 -6.09
CA CYS A 18 -2.77 5.62 -5.42
C CYS A 18 -4.19 5.19 -5.11
N ALA A 19 -5.06 6.12 -4.70
CA ALA A 19 -6.45 5.80 -4.44
C ALA A 19 -7.16 5.34 -5.71
N ALA A 20 -6.88 5.99 -6.84
CA ALA A 20 -7.45 5.60 -8.12
C ALA A 20 -6.96 4.21 -8.56
N TRP A 21 -5.66 3.96 -8.43
CA TRP A 21 -5.08 2.64 -8.74
C TRP A 21 -5.73 1.55 -7.91
N ARG A 22 -5.83 1.78 -6.60
CA ARG A 22 -6.39 0.81 -5.68
C ARG A 22 -7.86 0.55 -5.98
N TYR A 23 -8.60 1.61 -6.29
CA TYR A 23 -10.00 1.47 -6.66
C TYR A 23 -10.17 0.62 -7.92
N GLU A 24 -9.46 0.97 -8.99
CA GLU A 24 -9.61 0.26 -10.28
C GLU A 24 -9.11 -1.19 -10.20
N ALA A 25 -8.01 -1.42 -9.50
CA ALA A 25 -7.40 -2.74 -9.48
C ALA A 25 -8.07 -3.70 -8.49
N PHE A 26 -8.57 -3.20 -7.37
CA PHE A 26 -9.00 -4.06 -6.28
C PHE A 26 -10.40 -3.78 -5.73
N LEU A 27 -10.76 -2.52 -5.51
CA LEU A 27 -11.94 -2.21 -4.72
C LEU A 27 -13.24 -2.12 -5.50
N LYS A 28 -13.16 -1.75 -6.76
CA LYS A 28 -14.34 -1.57 -7.61
C LYS A 28 -15.18 -2.83 -7.67
N SER A 29 -14.57 -3.98 -7.85
CA SER A 29 -15.28 -5.25 -7.96
C SER A 29 -15.95 -5.68 -6.64
N TYR A 30 -15.54 -5.11 -5.52
CA TYR A 30 -16.15 -5.41 -4.22
C TYR A 30 -17.19 -4.37 -3.80
N GLY A 31 -17.52 -3.44 -4.68
CA GLY A 31 -18.55 -2.46 -4.40
C GLY A 31 -18.10 -1.22 -3.65
N TYR A 32 -16.80 -1.05 -3.42
CA TYR A 32 -16.29 0.18 -2.81
C TYR A 32 -16.27 1.32 -3.81
N SER A 33 -16.39 2.54 -3.32
CA SER A 33 -16.29 3.73 -4.16
C SER A 33 -14.88 4.29 -4.18
N LEU A 34 -14.62 5.16 -5.15
CA LEU A 34 -13.35 5.89 -5.19
C LEU A 34 -13.18 6.77 -3.94
N LEU A 35 -14.27 7.34 -3.46
CA LEU A 35 -14.24 8.16 -2.24
C LEU A 35 -13.81 7.33 -1.04
N GLU A 36 -14.32 6.11 -0.92
CA GLU A 36 -13.93 5.20 0.15
C GLU A 36 -12.44 4.83 0.06
N SER A 37 -11.95 4.57 -1.16
CA SER A 37 -10.54 4.29 -1.36
C SER A 37 -9.67 5.46 -0.90
N SER A 38 -10.04 6.68 -1.29
CA SER A 38 -9.31 7.88 -0.90
C SER A 38 -9.32 8.09 0.60
N ALA A 39 -10.46 7.87 1.23
CA ALA A 39 -10.59 8.05 2.69
C ALA A 39 -9.74 7.04 3.45
N GLN A 40 -9.70 5.80 3.01
CA GLN A 40 -8.89 4.76 3.64
C GLN A 40 -7.40 5.07 3.55
N LEU A 41 -6.93 5.49 2.38
CA LEU A 41 -5.53 5.86 2.21
C LEU A 41 -5.16 7.10 3.01
N ALA A 42 -6.05 8.09 3.06
CA ALA A 42 -5.81 9.30 3.85
C ALA A 42 -5.68 8.96 5.33
N LYS A 43 -6.48 8.04 5.81
CA LYS A 43 -6.40 7.60 7.20
C LYS A 43 -5.06 6.92 7.49
N LEU A 44 -4.63 6.02 6.62
CA LEU A 44 -3.34 5.34 6.79
C LEU A 44 -2.18 6.32 6.74
N ALA A 45 -2.26 7.33 5.88
CA ALA A 45 -1.19 8.31 5.73
C ALA A 45 -1.14 9.30 6.91
N THR A 46 -2.30 9.63 7.48
CA THR A 46 -2.41 10.63 8.54
C THR A 46 -2.13 10.04 9.92
N GLN A 47 -2.55 8.80 10.13
CA GLN A 47 -2.39 8.12 11.41
C GLN A 47 -1.62 6.83 11.18
N PRO A 48 -0.31 6.91 11.02
CA PRO A 48 0.48 5.70 10.95
C PRO A 48 0.41 5.02 12.30
N ASP A 49 -0.53 4.12 12.41
CA ASP A 49 -0.66 3.32 13.59
C ASP A 49 0.52 2.37 13.67
N ASP A 50 0.70 1.77 14.81
CA ASP A 50 1.85 0.95 15.11
C ASP A 50 2.16 -0.07 14.03
N CYS A 51 1.14 -0.67 13.46
CA CYS A 51 1.34 -1.72 12.48
C CYS A 51 0.85 -1.36 11.08
N GLU A 52 -0.05 -0.40 10.94
CA GLU A 52 -0.64 -0.08 9.63
C GLU A 52 0.10 1.05 8.94
N THR A 53 0.37 0.89 7.65
CA THR A 53 1.04 1.91 6.87
C THR A 53 0.80 1.72 5.38
N ALA A 54 1.08 2.76 4.61
CA ALA A 54 1.11 2.70 3.17
C ALA A 54 2.47 3.18 2.70
N VAL A 55 3.11 2.42 1.82
CA VAL A 55 4.39 2.80 1.23
C VAL A 55 4.24 2.93 -0.28
N ILE A 56 5.00 3.84 -0.84
CA ILE A 56 5.02 4.07 -2.28
C ILE A 56 6.42 3.87 -2.82
N ALA A 57 6.49 3.55 -4.10
CA ALA A 57 7.75 3.46 -4.82
C ALA A 57 7.83 4.60 -5.83
N LEU A 58 8.97 5.25 -5.85
CA LEU A 58 9.28 6.27 -6.85
C LEU A 58 10.43 5.75 -7.71
N VAL A 59 10.25 5.79 -9.02
CA VAL A 59 11.30 5.43 -9.97
C VAL A 59 11.75 6.73 -10.64
N ASP A 60 13.01 7.09 -10.39
CA ASP A 60 13.58 8.34 -10.88
C ASP A 60 12.68 9.54 -10.54
N GLY A 61 12.13 9.53 -9.32
CA GLY A 61 11.29 10.60 -8.81
C GLY A 61 9.82 10.52 -9.23
N ARG A 62 9.42 9.51 -9.99
CA ARG A 62 8.04 9.37 -10.47
C ARG A 62 7.34 8.22 -9.76
N LEU A 63 6.10 8.44 -9.38
CA LEU A 63 5.31 7.43 -8.67
C LEU A 63 5.13 6.19 -9.55
N ALA A 64 5.54 5.05 -9.02
CA ALA A 64 5.54 3.79 -9.75
C ALA A 64 4.69 2.70 -9.10
N GLY A 65 4.45 2.77 -7.79
CA GLY A 65 3.71 1.71 -7.14
C GLY A 65 3.34 2.02 -5.70
N ILE A 66 2.53 1.14 -5.13
CA ILE A 66 2.03 1.25 -3.75
C ILE A 66 1.89 -0.13 -3.14
N CYS A 67 2.03 -0.21 -1.82
CA CYS A 67 1.70 -1.39 -1.05
C CYS A 67 1.28 -0.98 0.36
N LEU A 68 0.33 -1.73 0.92
CA LEU A 68 -0.20 -1.44 2.26
C LEU A 68 0.17 -2.55 3.23
N LEU A 69 0.33 -2.17 4.50
CA LEU A 69 0.32 -3.09 5.62
C LEU A 69 -0.90 -2.73 6.45
N VAL A 70 -1.86 -3.64 6.54
CA VAL A 70 -3.13 -3.38 7.21
C VAL A 70 -3.48 -4.54 8.14
N LEU A 71 -4.25 -4.23 9.17
CA LEU A 71 -4.70 -5.24 10.12
C LEU A 71 -5.89 -6.01 9.60
N ARG A 72 -6.67 -5.43 8.70
CA ARG A 72 -7.83 -6.07 8.10
C ARG A 72 -7.84 -5.85 6.60
N GLU A 73 -8.06 -6.93 5.88
CA GLU A 73 -8.26 -6.90 4.44
C GLU A 73 -9.72 -7.24 4.18
N PHE A 74 -10.43 -6.45 3.43
CA PHE A 74 -11.82 -6.63 3.00
C PHE A 74 -12.76 -7.18 4.07
N GLU A 75 -13.01 -8.46 4.08
CA GLU A 75 -13.91 -9.09 5.01
C GLU A 75 -13.17 -9.95 5.99
N PRO A 76 -13.81 -10.26 7.04
CA PRO A 76 -13.20 -10.62 8.30
C PRO A 76 -12.64 -12.02 8.32
N MET A 77 -11.46 -12.13 7.90
CA MET A 77 -10.59 -13.20 8.35
C MET A 77 -10.00 -12.68 9.66
N HIS A 78 -10.85 -12.56 10.64
CA HIS A 78 -10.61 -11.74 11.82
C HIS A 78 -9.36 -12.05 12.58
N ASP A 79 -9.02 -13.33 12.60
CA ASP A 79 -7.90 -13.77 13.40
C ASP A 79 -6.60 -13.79 12.63
N ILE A 80 -6.65 -13.41 11.36
CA ILE A 80 -5.50 -13.42 10.48
C ILE A 80 -5.10 -11.99 10.20
N SER A 81 -4.01 -11.57 10.78
CA SER A 81 -3.45 -10.23 10.57
C SER A 81 -2.02 -10.21 11.04
N PRO A 82 -1.19 -9.26 10.59
CA PRO A 82 -1.51 -8.24 9.60
C PRO A 82 -1.40 -8.75 8.16
N TRP A 83 -1.91 -7.95 7.24
CA TRP A 83 -1.95 -8.26 5.81
C TRP A 83 -1.06 -7.33 5.01
N LEU A 84 -0.33 -7.89 4.06
CA LEU A 84 0.22 -7.13 2.94
C LEU A 84 -0.88 -7.00 1.91
N ALA A 85 -1.26 -5.78 1.58
CA ALA A 85 -2.45 -5.54 0.76
C ALA A 85 -2.20 -4.53 -0.33
N SER A 86 -3.03 -4.57 -1.36
CA SER A 86 -3.07 -3.58 -2.43
C SER A 86 -1.71 -3.33 -3.08
N LEU A 87 -0.93 -4.38 -3.27
CA LEU A 87 0.32 -4.26 -4.01
C LEU A 87 0.01 -3.97 -5.47
N TYR A 88 0.44 -2.82 -5.94
CA TYR A 88 0.20 -2.38 -7.30
C TYR A 88 1.42 -1.66 -7.83
N VAL A 89 1.84 -2.03 -9.04
CA VAL A 89 2.90 -1.36 -9.77
C VAL A 89 2.32 -0.91 -11.11
N ALA A 90 2.50 0.36 -11.44
CA ALA A 90 2.01 0.90 -12.70
C ALA A 90 2.61 0.11 -13.87
N PRO A 91 1.81 -0.14 -14.92
CA PRO A 91 2.25 -1.03 -16.00
C PRO A 91 3.61 -0.69 -16.60
N GLU A 92 3.91 0.60 -16.77
CA GLU A 92 5.16 1.04 -17.39
C GLU A 92 6.38 0.77 -16.50
N TYR A 93 6.19 0.45 -15.24
CA TYR A 93 7.27 0.17 -14.29
C TYR A 93 7.35 -1.29 -13.87
N ARG A 94 6.54 -2.15 -14.47
CA ARG A 94 6.55 -3.57 -14.13
C ARG A 94 7.80 -4.26 -14.69
N LYS A 95 8.18 -5.37 -14.06
CA LYS A 95 9.36 -6.18 -14.42
C LYS A 95 10.68 -5.41 -14.25
N ARG A 96 10.70 -4.46 -13.33
CA ARG A 96 11.91 -3.67 -13.03
C ARG A 96 12.33 -3.79 -11.57
N GLY A 97 11.75 -4.73 -10.82
CA GLY A 97 12.10 -4.93 -9.43
C GLY A 97 11.40 -4.02 -8.43
N VAL A 98 10.36 -3.30 -8.85
CA VAL A 98 9.63 -2.38 -7.96
C VAL A 98 8.83 -3.15 -6.92
N ALA A 99 8.07 -4.16 -7.32
CA ALA A 99 7.25 -4.92 -6.40
C ALA A 99 8.05 -5.59 -5.28
N PRO A 100 9.18 -6.27 -5.57
CA PRO A 100 9.99 -6.84 -4.49
C PRO A 100 10.47 -5.81 -3.48
N LYS A 101 10.78 -4.59 -3.90
CA LYS A 101 11.22 -3.54 -2.99
C LYS A 101 10.07 -3.04 -2.11
N LEU A 102 8.87 -2.93 -2.67
CA LEU A 102 7.69 -2.57 -1.89
C LEU A 102 7.39 -3.65 -0.84
N VAL A 103 7.42 -4.91 -1.25
CA VAL A 103 7.19 -6.03 -0.34
C VAL A 103 8.24 -6.03 0.78
N ALA A 104 9.51 -5.84 0.45
CA ALA A 104 10.57 -5.80 1.44
C ALA A 104 10.36 -4.68 2.47
N ALA A 105 9.90 -3.51 2.03
CA ALA A 105 9.61 -2.40 2.93
C ALA A 105 8.47 -2.74 3.90
N ILE A 106 7.43 -3.41 3.39
CA ILE A 106 6.32 -3.85 4.24
C ILE A 106 6.77 -4.92 5.23
N GLU A 107 7.62 -5.85 4.79
CA GLU A 107 8.17 -6.87 5.68
C GLU A 107 9.02 -6.24 6.78
N ASP A 108 9.82 -5.24 6.46
CA ASP A 108 10.62 -4.52 7.45
C ASP A 108 9.73 -3.80 8.47
N GLN A 109 8.66 -3.17 8.00
CA GLN A 109 7.72 -2.50 8.88
C GLN A 109 7.07 -3.52 9.83
N ALA A 110 6.67 -4.66 9.31
CA ALA A 110 6.06 -5.71 10.12
C ALA A 110 7.04 -6.22 11.19
N ARG A 111 8.31 -6.43 10.81
CA ARG A 111 9.33 -6.88 11.76
C ARG A 111 9.56 -5.90 12.89
N LYS A 112 9.50 -4.60 12.61
CA LYS A 112 9.65 -3.56 13.62
C LYS A 112 8.57 -3.64 14.71
N HIS A 113 7.45 -4.24 14.40
CA HIS A 113 6.34 -4.41 15.33
C HIS A 113 6.21 -5.84 15.82
N SER A 114 7.31 -6.60 15.77
CA SER A 114 7.40 -7.97 16.26
C SER A 114 6.43 -8.93 15.57
N VAL A 115 6.09 -8.65 14.33
CA VAL A 115 5.22 -9.51 13.54
C VAL A 115 6.07 -10.62 12.93
N THR A 116 5.71 -11.87 13.20
CA THR A 116 6.44 -13.03 12.70
C THR A 116 5.79 -13.67 11.48
N ARG A 117 4.56 -13.27 11.17
CA ARG A 117 3.82 -13.83 10.05
C ARG A 117 2.99 -12.73 9.37
N LEU A 118 3.11 -12.68 8.06
CA LEU A 118 2.42 -11.69 7.25
C LEU A 118 1.59 -12.42 6.20
N TYR A 119 0.34 -12.01 6.03
CA TYR A 119 -0.61 -12.64 5.09
C TYR A 119 -0.76 -11.80 3.82
N LEU A 120 -1.00 -12.49 2.73
CA LEU A 120 -1.19 -11.86 1.42
C LEU A 120 -2.64 -11.99 0.94
#